data_35a02c5fbb67fb26467a97d103ff295d
#
_entry.id   35a02c5fbb67fb26467a97d103ff295d
#
_cell.length_a   1.000
_cell.length_b   1.000
_cell.length_c   1.000
_cell.angle_alpha   90.00
_cell.angle_beta   90.00
_cell.angle_gamma   90.00
#
_symmetry.space_group_name_H-M   'P 1'
#
loop_
_entity.id
_entity.type
_entity.pdbx_description
1 polymer ?
#
loop_
_entity_poly.entity_id
_entity_poly.type
_entity_poly.pdbx_seq_one_letter_code
_entity_poly.pdbx_strand_id
1 'polypeptide(L)'
;MIRDILSRHPDREFRRRKVQKTVTAGPIVQWVGGKRQLMDRYMEIFPKEINNYFEPFMGGASVFFELQSRGVIKGKSYLSDLNTELIVTSNLIKSGRFAEVARLINEINEKHSKELFYEIRNVDRVRTGNKKYKKTAELFDILDPVEVAARFIYLNKTCFNALFRVNGDGLFNVPIGRSEKKDFSDYGQLKSAASVLSKAEIKHASYENVLELASPGDFVYFDPPYEPVESGSEKSVGGVLINGNNFTSYTVDGFTSEDQVRLRDCCDTLNDKGVSFALSNSNAPLIQELYKSYNVKTLEVNRTLNSKGDKRKNAAKEVLVTNF
;
A
#
# COMPACT_ATOMS: atom_id res chain seq x y z
N MET A 1 -8.95 23.30 -6.94
CA MET A 1 -8.60 23.59 -5.51
C MET A 1 -7.09 23.56 -5.28
N ILE A 2 -6.36 22.47 -5.58
CA ILE A 2 -4.88 22.43 -5.36
C ILE A 2 -4.19 23.50 -6.18
N ARG A 3 -4.60 23.73 -7.43
CA ARG A 3 -4.06 24.81 -8.27
C ARG A 3 -4.29 26.20 -7.68
N ASP A 4 -5.43 26.44 -7.01
CA ASP A 4 -5.69 27.72 -6.31
C ASP A 4 -4.80 27.87 -5.07
N ILE A 5 -4.48 26.77 -4.38
CA ILE A 5 -3.49 26.76 -3.31
C ILE A 5 -2.12 27.13 -3.88
N LEU A 6 -1.69 26.50 -4.98
CA LEU A 6 -0.39 26.73 -5.61
C LEU A 6 -0.21 28.18 -6.08
N SER A 7 -1.27 28.85 -6.56
CA SER A 7 -1.19 30.25 -7.00
C SER A 7 -0.79 31.21 -5.88
N ARG A 8 -0.96 30.82 -4.62
CA ARG A 8 -0.64 31.65 -3.42
C ARG A 8 0.79 31.42 -2.89
N HIS A 9 1.50 30.42 -3.43
CA HIS A 9 2.85 30.09 -3.01
C HIS A 9 3.87 30.50 -4.07
N PRO A 10 4.99 31.13 -3.71
CA PRO A 10 6.05 31.51 -4.65
C PRO A 10 6.81 30.28 -5.15
N ASP A 11 7.36 30.43 -6.36
CA ASP A 11 8.28 29.44 -6.89
C ASP A 11 9.58 29.45 -6.09
N ARG A 12 10.16 28.28 -5.86
CA ARG A 12 11.49 28.13 -5.26
C ARG A 12 12.52 27.83 -6.35
N GLU A 13 13.68 28.46 -6.29
CA GLU A 13 14.81 28.08 -7.14
C GLU A 13 15.28 26.67 -6.81
N PHE A 14 14.88 25.72 -7.65
CA PHE A 14 15.30 24.32 -7.58
C PHE A 14 16.35 24.02 -8.65
N ARG A 15 17.57 23.66 -8.25
CA ARG A 15 18.54 23.09 -9.17
C ARG A 15 18.08 21.68 -9.57
N ARG A 16 17.48 21.55 -10.76
CA ARG A 16 17.12 20.26 -11.36
C ARG A 16 18.36 19.38 -11.52
N ARG A 17 18.47 18.31 -10.79
CA ARG A 17 19.40 17.24 -11.14
C ARG A 17 18.79 16.43 -12.28
N LYS A 18 19.31 16.61 -13.49
CA LYS A 18 19.07 15.66 -14.60
C LYS A 18 19.72 14.32 -14.25
N VAL A 19 18.94 13.37 -13.74
CA VAL A 19 19.37 11.98 -13.65
C VAL A 19 18.51 11.21 -14.65
N GLN A 20 19.04 11.03 -15.87
CA GLN A 20 18.55 9.97 -16.75
C GLN A 20 19.05 8.62 -16.21
N LYS A 21 18.32 8.02 -15.29
CA LYS A 21 18.47 6.61 -14.98
C LYS A 21 17.48 5.83 -15.84
N THR A 22 17.92 4.67 -16.33
CA THR A 22 17.00 3.67 -16.89
C THR A 22 15.95 3.38 -15.84
N VAL A 23 14.70 3.79 -16.08
CA VAL A 23 13.64 3.70 -15.09
C VAL A 23 13.01 2.31 -15.21
N THR A 24 13.35 1.43 -14.28
CA THR A 24 12.66 0.14 -14.14
C THR A 24 11.24 0.41 -13.63
N ALA A 25 10.24 -0.21 -14.22
CA ALA A 25 8.87 -0.10 -13.74
C ALA A 25 8.75 -0.61 -12.30
N GLY A 26 7.98 0.09 -11.49
CA GLY A 26 7.80 -0.24 -10.08
C GLY A 26 6.67 0.56 -9.45
N PRO A 27 6.42 0.35 -8.15
CA PRO A 27 5.35 1.03 -7.41
C PRO A 27 5.34 2.54 -7.58
N ILE A 28 4.15 3.11 -7.75
CA ILE A 28 3.93 4.57 -7.89
C ILE A 28 4.25 5.27 -6.56
N VAL A 29 3.88 4.64 -5.45
CA VAL A 29 4.03 5.13 -4.08
C VAL A 29 4.88 4.17 -3.25
N GLN A 30 5.49 4.69 -2.20
CA GLN A 30 6.10 3.84 -1.18
C GLN A 30 5.00 3.34 -0.26
N TRP A 31 4.92 2.02 -0.09
CA TRP A 31 3.94 1.40 0.79
C TRP A 31 4.65 0.64 1.90
N VAL A 32 4.16 0.79 3.14
CA VAL A 32 4.74 0.08 4.28
C VAL A 32 4.52 -1.41 4.10
N GLY A 33 5.53 -2.21 4.38
CA GLY A 33 5.47 -3.65 4.16
C GLY A 33 5.85 -4.10 2.74
N GLY A 34 6.29 -3.18 1.87
CA GLY A 34 6.69 -3.54 0.49
C GLY A 34 7.71 -4.68 0.45
N LYS A 35 7.43 -5.73 -0.33
CA LYS A 35 8.10 -7.04 -0.32
C LYS A 35 9.40 -7.11 -1.14
N ARG A 36 9.90 -5.97 -1.60
CA ARG A 36 11.06 -5.93 -2.52
C ARG A 36 12.29 -6.70 -2.01
N GLN A 37 12.55 -6.67 -0.69
CA GLN A 37 13.66 -7.39 -0.07
C GLN A 37 13.44 -8.90 0.02
N LEU A 38 12.20 -9.35 -0.07
CA LEU A 38 11.82 -10.76 0.05
C LEU A 38 11.57 -11.41 -1.31
N MET A 39 11.53 -10.65 -2.40
CA MET A 39 11.10 -11.16 -3.70
C MET A 39 11.92 -12.34 -4.20
N ASP A 40 13.25 -12.33 -4.04
CA ASP A 40 14.05 -13.47 -4.47
C ASP A 40 13.70 -14.75 -3.70
N ARG A 41 13.45 -14.64 -2.39
CA ARG A 41 12.98 -15.78 -1.57
C ARG A 41 11.55 -16.21 -1.94
N TYR A 42 10.66 -15.28 -2.28
CA TYR A 42 9.31 -15.58 -2.74
C TYR A 42 9.34 -16.32 -4.07
N MET A 43 10.23 -15.94 -4.99
CA MET A 43 10.39 -16.59 -6.29
C MET A 43 10.93 -18.03 -6.20
N GLU A 44 11.59 -18.40 -5.09
CA GLU A 44 11.95 -19.80 -4.82
C GLU A 44 10.74 -20.66 -4.47
N ILE A 45 9.68 -20.03 -3.90
CA ILE A 45 8.49 -20.70 -3.35
C ILE A 45 7.31 -20.60 -4.32
N PHE A 46 7.10 -19.43 -4.92
CA PHE A 46 5.94 -19.17 -5.80
C PHE A 46 5.94 -20.07 -7.04
N PRO A 47 4.75 -20.32 -7.63
CA PRO A 47 4.65 -21.05 -8.89
C PRO A 47 5.54 -20.41 -9.97
N LYS A 48 6.20 -21.24 -10.78
CA LYS A 48 7.09 -20.75 -11.85
C LYS A 48 6.31 -20.14 -13.02
N GLU A 49 5.07 -20.55 -13.20
CA GLU A 49 4.10 -20.00 -14.13
C GLU A 49 2.77 -19.83 -13.40
N ILE A 50 2.13 -18.69 -13.60
CA ILE A 50 0.85 -18.31 -13.00
C ILE A 50 -0.13 -18.07 -14.15
N ASN A 51 -1.28 -18.74 -14.11
CA ASN A 51 -2.37 -18.47 -15.05
C ASN A 51 -2.92 -17.07 -14.79
N ASN A 52 -3.94 -16.90 -13.97
CA ASN A 52 -4.38 -15.59 -13.52
C ASN A 52 -3.81 -15.27 -12.14
N TYR A 53 -3.49 -14.00 -11.93
CA TYR A 53 -2.90 -13.49 -10.70
C TYR A 53 -3.85 -12.55 -9.98
N PHE A 54 -3.99 -12.73 -8.66
CA PHE A 54 -4.83 -11.89 -7.81
C PHE A 54 -4.00 -11.31 -6.66
N GLU A 55 -4.11 -9.99 -6.42
CA GLU A 55 -3.48 -9.27 -5.30
C GLU A 55 -4.53 -8.35 -4.63
N PRO A 56 -5.36 -8.88 -3.71
CA PRO A 56 -6.49 -8.15 -3.14
C PRO A 56 -6.14 -7.18 -2.01
N PHE A 57 -4.89 -7.12 -1.58
CA PHE A 57 -4.30 -6.08 -0.73
C PHE A 57 -3.17 -5.43 -1.51
N MET A 58 -3.50 -4.80 -2.64
CA MET A 58 -2.46 -4.41 -3.60
C MET A 58 -1.44 -3.41 -3.05
N GLY A 59 -1.85 -2.50 -2.14
CA GLY A 59 -0.98 -1.46 -1.63
C GLY A 59 -0.15 -0.82 -2.75
N GLY A 60 1.19 -0.90 -2.65
CA GLY A 60 2.09 -0.47 -3.74
C GLY A 60 2.18 -1.44 -4.92
N ALA A 61 1.52 -2.59 -4.88
CA ALA A 61 1.58 -3.67 -5.88
C ALA A 61 3.01 -4.17 -6.20
N SER A 62 3.87 -4.19 -5.20
CA SER A 62 5.30 -4.51 -5.41
C SER A 62 5.52 -5.93 -5.90
N VAL A 63 4.67 -6.89 -5.49
CA VAL A 63 4.73 -8.29 -5.91
C VAL A 63 4.26 -8.41 -7.35
N PHE A 64 3.15 -7.78 -7.72
CA PHE A 64 2.67 -7.72 -9.10
C PHE A 64 3.72 -7.16 -10.07
N PHE A 65 4.34 -6.01 -9.73
CA PHE A 65 5.38 -5.41 -10.57
C PHE A 65 6.55 -6.37 -10.81
N GLU A 66 6.98 -7.08 -9.78
CA GLU A 66 8.09 -8.03 -9.86
C GLU A 66 7.70 -9.27 -10.69
N LEU A 67 6.53 -9.88 -10.44
CA LEU A 67 6.04 -11.02 -11.20
C LEU A 67 5.86 -10.68 -12.69
N GLN A 68 5.36 -9.48 -13.01
CA GLN A 68 5.26 -8.99 -14.39
C GLN A 68 6.62 -8.78 -15.04
N SER A 69 7.59 -8.24 -14.30
CA SER A 69 8.96 -8.02 -14.83
C SER A 69 9.67 -9.33 -15.15
N ARG A 70 9.38 -10.38 -14.40
CA ARG A 70 9.94 -11.73 -14.60
C ARG A 70 9.15 -12.58 -15.61
N GLY A 71 8.01 -12.08 -16.09
CA GLY A 71 7.17 -12.79 -17.06
C GLY A 71 6.53 -14.08 -16.52
N VAL A 72 6.32 -14.14 -15.19
CA VAL A 72 5.74 -15.31 -14.50
C VAL A 72 4.24 -15.43 -14.75
N ILE A 73 3.53 -14.27 -14.83
CA ILE A 73 2.08 -14.23 -15.08
C ILE A 73 1.82 -14.39 -16.57
N LYS A 74 1.04 -15.43 -16.95
CA LYS A 74 0.70 -15.75 -18.34
C LYS A 74 -0.69 -15.25 -18.72
N GLY A 75 -1.61 -15.21 -17.77
CA GLY A 75 -2.99 -14.79 -17.96
C GLY A 75 -3.24 -13.34 -17.51
N LYS A 76 -4.41 -13.11 -16.93
CA LYS A 76 -4.85 -11.81 -16.45
C LYS A 76 -4.35 -11.53 -15.03
N SER A 77 -4.28 -10.26 -14.68
CA SER A 77 -3.98 -9.82 -13.30
C SER A 77 -5.14 -8.99 -12.75
N TYR A 78 -5.53 -9.28 -11.51
CA TYR A 78 -6.61 -8.61 -10.79
C TYR A 78 -6.04 -8.04 -9.49
N LEU A 79 -6.03 -6.72 -9.38
CA LEU A 79 -5.52 -6.00 -8.21
C LEU A 79 -6.68 -5.30 -7.52
N SER A 80 -6.77 -5.36 -6.22
CA SER A 80 -7.78 -4.60 -5.47
C SER A 80 -7.26 -4.11 -4.14
N ASP A 81 -7.91 -3.07 -3.62
CA ASP A 81 -7.63 -2.48 -2.31
C ASP A 81 -8.87 -1.72 -1.84
N LEU A 82 -9.01 -1.52 -0.53
CA LEU A 82 -10.06 -0.67 0.05
C LEU A 82 -9.68 0.82 0.09
N ASN A 83 -8.44 1.17 -0.24
CA ASN A 83 -8.00 2.56 -0.28
C ASN A 83 -8.41 3.22 -1.60
N THR A 84 -9.46 4.02 -1.55
CA THR A 84 -10.03 4.69 -2.74
C THR A 84 -9.04 5.64 -3.42
N GLU A 85 -8.23 6.41 -2.66
CA GLU A 85 -7.21 7.31 -3.24
C GLU A 85 -6.15 6.52 -4.02
N LEU A 86 -5.74 5.37 -3.50
CA LEU A 86 -4.80 4.45 -4.17
C LEU A 86 -5.37 3.90 -5.47
N ILE A 87 -6.63 3.43 -5.44
CA ILE A 87 -7.31 2.86 -6.61
C ILE A 87 -7.53 3.90 -7.70
N VAL A 88 -8.03 5.09 -7.34
CA VAL A 88 -8.21 6.20 -8.29
C VAL A 88 -6.88 6.61 -8.92
N THR A 89 -5.82 6.75 -8.10
CA THR A 89 -4.48 7.08 -8.56
C THR A 89 -3.96 6.03 -9.54
N SER A 90 -4.04 4.75 -9.18
CA SER A 90 -3.54 3.65 -10.01
C SER A 90 -4.28 3.54 -11.34
N ASN A 91 -5.62 3.66 -11.33
CA ASN A 91 -6.43 3.66 -12.56
C ASN A 91 -6.17 4.89 -13.44
N LEU A 92 -5.94 6.05 -12.86
CA LEU A 92 -5.62 7.27 -13.61
C LEU A 92 -4.25 7.15 -14.31
N ILE A 93 -3.24 6.61 -13.62
CA ILE A 93 -1.92 6.34 -14.21
C ILE A 93 -2.05 5.28 -15.32
N LYS A 94 -2.75 4.18 -15.05
CA LYS A 94 -3.03 3.11 -16.01
C LYS A 94 -3.72 3.62 -17.29
N SER A 95 -4.65 4.57 -17.17
CA SER A 95 -5.40 5.13 -18.30
C SER A 95 -4.57 6.04 -19.24
N GLY A 96 -3.29 6.27 -18.92
CA GLY A 96 -2.40 7.15 -19.71
C GLY A 96 -2.39 8.60 -19.25
N ARG A 97 -3.20 9.01 -18.27
CA ARG A 97 -3.25 10.39 -17.75
C ARG A 97 -2.09 10.73 -16.79
N PHE A 98 -1.07 9.90 -16.73
CA PHE A 98 0.13 10.09 -15.89
C PHE A 98 0.89 11.40 -16.22
N ALA A 99 0.79 11.91 -17.47
CA ALA A 99 1.42 13.17 -17.84
C ALA A 99 0.78 14.38 -17.12
N GLU A 100 -0.54 14.39 -16.95
CA GLU A 100 -1.27 15.44 -16.22
C GLU A 100 -0.89 15.39 -14.73
N VAL A 101 -0.85 14.19 -14.15
CA VAL A 101 -0.46 13.98 -12.75
C VAL A 101 0.99 14.44 -12.54
N ALA A 102 1.93 14.03 -13.41
CA ALA A 102 3.33 14.42 -13.31
C ALA A 102 3.52 15.93 -13.38
N ARG A 103 2.77 16.60 -14.27
CA ARG A 103 2.81 18.07 -14.38
C ARG A 103 2.38 18.74 -13.09
N LEU A 104 1.24 18.32 -12.51
CA LEU A 104 0.75 18.91 -11.27
C LEU A 104 1.70 18.60 -10.09
N ILE A 105 2.28 17.41 -10.04
CA ILE A 105 3.31 17.07 -9.03
C ILE A 105 4.53 17.98 -9.19
N ASN A 106 4.96 18.29 -10.41
CA ASN A 106 6.07 19.22 -10.65
C ASN A 106 5.75 20.63 -10.13
N GLU A 107 4.55 21.15 -10.40
CA GLU A 107 4.09 22.45 -9.89
C GLU A 107 4.09 22.48 -8.36
N ILE A 108 3.64 21.39 -7.72
CA ILE A 108 3.69 21.23 -6.25
C ILE A 108 5.15 21.19 -5.76
N ASN A 109 6.02 20.48 -6.47
CA ASN A 109 7.42 20.32 -6.08
C ASN A 109 8.20 21.65 -6.15
N GLU A 110 7.95 22.47 -7.16
CA GLU A 110 8.57 23.80 -7.32
C GLU A 110 8.21 24.74 -6.16
N LYS A 111 7.07 24.55 -5.53
CA LYS A 111 6.55 25.36 -4.42
C LYS A 111 6.63 24.68 -3.05
N HIS A 112 7.22 23.48 -3.00
CA HIS A 112 7.21 22.66 -1.78
C HIS A 112 7.73 23.41 -0.56
N SER A 113 6.92 23.45 0.47
CA SER A 113 7.22 23.99 1.78
C SER A 113 6.41 23.26 2.86
N LYS A 114 6.75 23.50 4.13
CA LYS A 114 5.98 22.96 5.23
C LYS A 114 4.54 23.49 5.24
N GLU A 115 4.38 24.75 4.92
CA GLU A 115 3.08 25.43 4.83
C GLU A 115 2.23 24.79 3.74
N LEU A 116 2.79 24.68 2.51
CA LEU A 116 2.11 24.04 1.38
C LEU A 116 1.74 22.59 1.67
N PHE A 117 2.63 21.82 2.33
CA PHE A 117 2.31 20.45 2.72
C PHE A 117 1.05 20.39 3.58
N TYR A 118 0.93 21.25 4.59
CA TYR A 118 -0.23 21.24 5.48
C TYR A 118 -1.49 21.81 4.82
N GLU A 119 -1.37 22.74 3.88
CA GLU A 119 -2.50 23.22 3.11
C GLU A 119 -3.06 22.09 2.22
N ILE A 120 -2.20 21.43 1.45
CA ILE A 120 -2.59 20.29 0.58
C ILE A 120 -3.13 19.11 1.41
N ARG A 121 -2.52 18.83 2.57
CA ARG A 121 -3.00 17.77 3.47
C ARG A 121 -4.40 18.06 4.00
N ASN A 122 -4.68 19.32 4.31
CA ASN A 122 -5.86 19.73 5.05
C ASN A 122 -6.99 20.28 4.17
N VAL A 123 -7.00 20.03 2.86
CA VAL A 123 -8.04 20.54 1.94
C VAL A 123 -9.45 20.07 2.31
N ASP A 124 -9.58 18.92 2.98
CA ASP A 124 -10.81 18.25 3.37
C ASP A 124 -11.27 18.57 4.80
N ARG A 125 -10.57 19.50 5.50
CA ARG A 125 -10.81 19.76 6.93
C ARG A 125 -10.51 21.19 7.36
N VAL A 126 -11.12 21.60 8.46
CA VAL A 126 -10.77 22.85 9.17
C VAL A 126 -10.22 22.54 10.55
N ARG A 127 -9.33 23.41 11.02
CA ARG A 127 -8.82 23.35 12.39
C ARG A 127 -9.86 23.94 13.33
N THR A 128 -10.29 23.16 14.32
CA THR A 128 -11.13 23.60 15.42
C THR A 128 -10.26 23.90 16.65
N GLY A 129 -10.82 24.52 17.68
CA GLY A 129 -10.09 24.76 18.94
C GLY A 129 -9.40 23.49 19.47
N ASN A 130 -8.41 23.66 20.37
CA ASN A 130 -7.67 22.56 21.01
C ASN A 130 -6.93 21.61 20.07
N LYS A 131 -6.42 22.09 18.93
CA LYS A 131 -5.66 21.30 17.92
C LYS A 131 -6.43 20.14 17.26
N LYS A 132 -7.75 20.11 17.37
CA LYS A 132 -8.58 19.14 16.67
C LYS A 132 -8.87 19.60 15.24
N TYR A 133 -9.10 18.64 14.35
CA TYR A 133 -9.55 18.88 12.98
C TYR A 133 -10.96 18.31 12.84
N LYS A 134 -11.82 19.00 12.09
CA LYS A 134 -13.15 18.54 11.70
C LYS A 134 -13.18 18.39 10.19
N LYS A 135 -13.63 17.24 9.71
CA LYS A 135 -13.88 17.01 8.28
C LYS A 135 -14.93 17.99 7.77
N THR A 136 -14.68 18.62 6.64
CA THR A 136 -15.57 19.62 6.03
C THR A 136 -16.15 19.17 4.71
N ALA A 137 -15.48 18.23 4.02
CA ALA A 137 -15.94 17.73 2.74
C ALA A 137 -15.34 16.33 2.48
N GLU A 138 -15.99 15.56 1.62
CA GLU A 138 -15.40 14.38 1.02
C GLU A 138 -14.36 14.81 -0.02
N LEU A 139 -13.22 14.13 -0.05
CA LEU A 139 -12.08 14.51 -0.89
C LEU A 139 -12.46 14.53 -2.38
N PHE A 140 -13.28 13.57 -2.81
CA PHE A 140 -13.70 13.41 -4.20
C PHE A 140 -14.77 14.38 -4.64
N ASP A 141 -15.41 15.11 -3.71
CA ASP A 141 -16.35 16.19 -4.00
C ASP A 141 -15.63 17.52 -4.30
N ILE A 142 -14.39 17.66 -3.81
CA ILE A 142 -13.65 18.93 -3.87
C ILE A 142 -12.40 18.88 -4.76
N LEU A 143 -11.89 17.71 -5.10
CA LEU A 143 -10.72 17.51 -5.96
C LEU A 143 -11.10 16.69 -7.18
N ASP A 144 -10.62 17.12 -8.36
CA ASP A 144 -10.69 16.26 -9.54
C ASP A 144 -9.73 15.05 -9.43
N PRO A 145 -9.90 13.99 -10.23
CA PRO A 145 -9.07 12.78 -10.13
C PRO A 145 -7.56 13.03 -10.29
N VAL A 146 -7.14 14.03 -11.06
CA VAL A 146 -5.71 14.39 -11.20
C VAL A 146 -5.19 15.05 -9.93
N GLU A 147 -5.98 15.92 -9.32
CA GLU A 147 -5.66 16.55 -8.04
C GLU A 147 -5.60 15.53 -6.91
N VAL A 148 -6.52 14.55 -6.88
CA VAL A 148 -6.49 13.43 -5.92
C VAL A 148 -5.19 12.64 -6.09
N ALA A 149 -4.85 12.22 -7.29
CA ALA A 149 -3.65 11.43 -7.58
C ALA A 149 -2.36 12.21 -7.25
N ALA A 150 -2.28 13.48 -7.62
CA ALA A 150 -1.13 14.32 -7.34
C ALA A 150 -0.96 14.54 -5.82
N ARG A 151 -2.07 14.83 -5.10
CA ARG A 151 -2.10 14.94 -3.64
C ARG A 151 -1.62 13.66 -2.96
N PHE A 152 -2.18 12.51 -3.37
CA PHE A 152 -1.84 11.21 -2.79
C PHE A 152 -0.35 10.89 -2.95
N ILE A 153 0.19 11.03 -4.16
CA ILE A 153 1.62 10.79 -4.44
C ILE A 153 2.50 11.80 -3.67
N TYR A 154 2.14 13.07 -3.68
CA TYR A 154 2.88 14.11 -2.98
C TYR A 154 2.94 13.86 -1.48
N LEU A 155 1.80 13.62 -0.83
CA LEU A 155 1.74 13.35 0.61
C LEU A 155 2.52 12.09 0.97
N ASN A 156 2.37 11.01 0.20
CA ASN A 156 3.12 9.78 0.43
C ASN A 156 4.64 9.99 0.36
N LYS A 157 5.12 10.72 -0.64
CA LYS A 157 6.56 10.93 -0.84
C LYS A 157 7.17 11.94 0.14
N THR A 158 6.38 12.83 0.73
CA THR A 158 6.87 13.92 1.59
C THR A 158 6.53 13.76 3.07
N CYS A 159 5.60 12.90 3.42
CA CYS A 159 5.25 12.64 4.81
C CYS A 159 6.34 11.84 5.55
N PHE A 160 6.21 11.77 6.87
CA PHE A 160 7.11 11.01 7.72
C PHE A 160 7.09 9.52 7.37
N ASN A 161 8.24 8.96 7.00
CA ASN A 161 8.49 7.57 6.63
C ASN A 161 7.63 7.06 5.46
N ALA A 162 7.09 7.93 4.61
CA ALA A 162 6.17 7.57 3.52
C ALA A 162 4.96 6.73 3.99
N LEU A 163 4.53 6.96 5.22
CA LEU A 163 3.46 6.20 5.86
C LEU A 163 2.11 6.75 5.41
N PHE A 164 1.28 5.96 4.74
CA PHE A 164 -0.13 6.31 4.57
C PHE A 164 -0.91 5.89 5.81
N ARG A 165 -1.61 6.83 6.44
CA ARG A 165 -2.44 6.60 7.62
C ARG A 165 -3.55 7.62 7.72
N VAL A 166 -4.75 7.15 8.05
CA VAL A 166 -5.91 7.98 8.35
C VAL A 166 -6.31 7.88 9.83
N ASN A 167 -7.05 8.86 10.34
CA ASN A 167 -7.70 8.78 11.65
C ASN A 167 -9.11 8.19 11.53
N GLY A 168 -9.84 8.10 12.65
CA GLY A 168 -11.20 7.58 12.66
C GLY A 168 -12.23 8.34 11.81
N ASP A 169 -11.91 9.57 11.37
CA ASP A 169 -12.74 10.35 10.43
C ASP A 169 -12.33 10.12 8.96
N GLY A 170 -11.40 9.22 8.68
CA GLY A 170 -10.86 8.98 7.34
C GLY A 170 -9.87 10.05 6.85
N LEU A 171 -9.42 10.96 7.70
CA LEU A 171 -8.53 12.05 7.34
C LEU A 171 -7.05 11.62 7.42
N PHE A 172 -6.29 11.82 6.34
CA PHE A 172 -4.84 11.60 6.34
C PHE A 172 -4.14 12.40 7.45
N ASN A 173 -3.42 11.75 8.38
CA ASN A 173 -2.96 12.39 9.61
C ASN A 173 -1.44 12.35 9.83
N VAL A 174 -0.66 11.84 8.87
CA VAL A 174 0.80 11.79 8.98
C VAL A 174 1.41 13.18 8.82
N PRO A 175 2.38 13.58 9.68
CA PRO A 175 3.07 14.86 9.55
C PRO A 175 4.06 14.87 8.39
N ILE A 176 4.54 16.04 8.01
CA ILE A 176 5.63 16.20 7.05
C ILE A 176 6.89 15.44 7.52
N GLY A 177 7.60 14.83 6.61
CA GLY A 177 8.87 14.16 6.85
C GLY A 177 10.02 15.16 7.04
N ARG A 178 11.19 14.66 7.45
CA ARG A 178 12.38 15.47 7.74
C ARG A 178 13.12 16.00 6.52
N SER A 179 12.83 15.46 5.33
CA SER A 179 13.59 15.81 4.12
C SER A 179 12.95 17.02 3.43
N GLU A 180 13.64 18.14 3.41
CA GLU A 180 13.24 19.37 2.72
C GLU A 180 13.47 19.34 1.21
N LYS A 181 14.21 18.37 0.70
CA LYS A 181 14.64 18.28 -0.70
C LYS A 181 14.27 16.92 -1.28
N LYS A 182 13.04 16.76 -1.73
CA LYS A 182 12.64 15.58 -2.52
C LYS A 182 12.16 16.06 -3.88
N ASP A 183 12.84 15.59 -4.92
CA ASP A 183 12.31 15.63 -6.27
C ASP A 183 11.31 14.47 -6.38
N PHE A 184 10.02 14.80 -6.40
CA PHE A 184 8.94 13.80 -6.49
C PHE A 184 8.42 13.64 -7.91
N SER A 185 8.95 14.41 -8.83
CA SER A 185 8.55 14.38 -10.22
C SER A 185 9.32 13.30 -10.95
N ASP A 186 8.79 12.11 -10.99
CA ASP A 186 9.35 11.05 -11.82
C ASP A 186 8.35 10.67 -12.92
N TYR A 187 8.26 11.53 -13.93
CA TYR A 187 7.50 11.25 -15.15
C TYR A 187 7.86 9.89 -15.76
N GLY A 188 9.15 9.55 -15.77
CA GLY A 188 9.64 8.27 -16.30
C GLY A 188 9.10 7.09 -15.49
N GLN A 189 9.08 7.19 -14.15
CA GLN A 189 8.52 6.17 -13.27
C GLN A 189 7.01 6.00 -13.51
N LEU A 190 6.25 7.11 -13.56
CA LEU A 190 4.81 7.04 -13.80
C LEU A 190 4.48 6.44 -15.17
N LYS A 191 5.24 6.80 -16.21
CA LYS A 191 5.10 6.23 -17.55
C LYS A 191 5.40 4.73 -17.57
N SER A 192 6.49 4.31 -16.91
CA SER A 192 6.87 2.90 -16.82
C SER A 192 5.85 2.10 -16.00
N ALA A 193 5.35 2.66 -14.89
CA ALA A 193 4.29 2.06 -14.09
C ALA A 193 3.00 1.91 -14.90
N ALA A 194 2.59 2.93 -15.67
CA ALA A 194 1.41 2.88 -16.54
C ALA A 194 1.44 1.69 -17.50
N SER A 195 2.60 1.43 -18.12
CA SER A 195 2.79 0.31 -19.05
C SER A 195 2.58 -1.06 -18.38
N VAL A 196 2.98 -1.21 -17.11
CA VAL A 196 2.80 -2.47 -16.38
C VAL A 196 1.37 -2.57 -15.83
N LEU A 197 0.84 -1.50 -15.25
CA LEU A 197 -0.53 -1.47 -14.72
C LEU A 197 -1.59 -1.68 -15.80
N SER A 198 -1.29 -1.35 -17.07
CA SER A 198 -2.22 -1.60 -18.19
C SER A 198 -2.55 -3.10 -18.38
N LYS A 199 -1.72 -4.00 -17.83
CA LYS A 199 -1.92 -5.46 -17.88
C LYS A 199 -2.82 -5.98 -16.75
N ALA A 200 -3.26 -5.12 -15.82
CA ALA A 200 -4.09 -5.50 -14.69
C ALA A 200 -5.47 -4.85 -14.72
N GLU A 201 -6.46 -5.54 -14.24
CA GLU A 201 -7.74 -4.97 -13.81
C GLU A 201 -7.59 -4.49 -12.36
N ILE A 202 -7.93 -3.23 -12.07
CA ILE A 202 -7.74 -2.61 -10.76
C ILE A 202 -9.09 -2.14 -10.23
N LYS A 203 -9.52 -2.68 -9.06
CA LYS A 203 -10.83 -2.40 -8.48
C LYS A 203 -10.76 -1.98 -7.01
N HIS A 204 -11.66 -1.11 -6.61
CA HIS A 204 -11.98 -0.90 -5.19
C HIS A 204 -12.88 -2.06 -4.74
N ALA A 205 -12.31 -3.01 -4.02
CA ALA A 205 -13.04 -4.19 -3.56
C ALA A 205 -12.39 -4.80 -2.31
N SER A 206 -13.21 -5.48 -1.51
CA SER A 206 -12.75 -6.34 -0.42
C SER A 206 -11.96 -7.55 -0.97
N TYR A 207 -11.06 -8.08 -0.15
CA TYR A 207 -10.28 -9.28 -0.48
C TYR A 207 -11.17 -10.51 -0.76
N GLU A 208 -12.35 -10.58 -0.19
CA GLU A 208 -13.29 -11.69 -0.39
C GLU A 208 -13.77 -11.80 -1.86
N ASN A 209 -13.67 -10.72 -2.64
CA ASN A 209 -14.04 -10.73 -4.06
C ASN A 209 -13.25 -11.77 -4.88
N VAL A 210 -12.08 -12.21 -4.40
CA VAL A 210 -11.33 -13.29 -5.05
C VAL A 210 -12.09 -14.62 -5.06
N LEU A 211 -13.00 -14.84 -4.09
CA LEU A 211 -13.80 -16.07 -4.02
C LEU A 211 -14.77 -16.23 -5.19
N GLU A 212 -15.19 -15.12 -5.80
CA GLU A 212 -16.08 -15.12 -6.98
C GLU A 212 -15.29 -15.25 -8.29
N LEU A 213 -14.05 -14.77 -8.32
CA LEU A 213 -13.28 -14.59 -9.56
C LEU A 213 -12.24 -15.68 -9.78
N ALA A 214 -11.61 -16.17 -8.71
CA ALA A 214 -10.52 -17.14 -8.83
C ALA A 214 -11.02 -18.55 -9.09
N SER A 215 -10.32 -19.27 -9.94
CA SER A 215 -10.61 -20.62 -10.41
C SER A 215 -9.39 -21.55 -10.24
N PRO A 216 -9.54 -22.87 -10.25
CA PRO A 216 -8.42 -23.81 -10.17
C PRO A 216 -7.30 -23.47 -11.17
N GLY A 217 -6.04 -23.47 -10.69
CA GLY A 217 -4.87 -23.09 -11.48
C GLY A 217 -4.52 -21.61 -11.45
N ASP A 218 -5.34 -20.76 -10.83
CA ASP A 218 -5.02 -19.38 -10.54
C ASP A 218 -4.18 -19.24 -9.26
N PHE A 219 -3.57 -18.08 -9.07
CA PHE A 219 -2.73 -17.78 -7.90
C PHE A 219 -3.14 -16.47 -7.23
N VAL A 220 -3.40 -16.54 -5.93
CA VAL A 220 -3.76 -15.38 -5.09
C VAL A 220 -2.62 -15.07 -4.13
N TYR A 221 -2.19 -13.81 -4.08
CA TYR A 221 -1.23 -13.32 -3.09
C TYR A 221 -1.91 -12.35 -2.12
N PHE A 222 -1.89 -12.69 -0.83
CA PHE A 222 -2.41 -11.85 0.24
C PHE A 222 -1.29 -11.18 1.02
N ASP A 223 -1.37 -9.86 1.18
CA ASP A 223 -0.49 -9.04 2.03
C ASP A 223 -1.34 -8.14 2.95
N PRO A 224 -2.11 -8.73 3.87
CA PRO A 224 -3.00 -7.97 4.75
C PRO A 224 -2.20 -7.10 5.73
N PRO A 225 -2.83 -6.14 6.41
CA PRO A 225 -2.25 -5.55 7.61
C PRO A 225 -1.88 -6.64 8.62
N TYR A 226 -0.62 -6.61 9.10
CA TYR A 226 -0.06 -7.69 9.89
C TYR A 226 -0.60 -7.74 11.31
N GLU A 227 -0.83 -8.95 11.83
CA GLU A 227 -1.10 -9.17 13.24
C GLU A 227 0.12 -8.75 14.08
N PRO A 228 -0.04 -7.97 15.13
CA PRO A 228 1.05 -7.59 16.02
C PRO A 228 1.65 -8.77 16.80
N VAL A 229 2.97 -8.76 16.91
CA VAL A 229 3.71 -9.81 17.62
C VAL A 229 3.74 -9.59 19.13
N GLU A 230 3.67 -8.34 19.59
CA GLU A 230 3.64 -7.97 21.02
C GLU A 230 2.28 -7.37 21.39
N SER A 231 1.77 -7.75 22.51
CA SER A 231 0.38 -7.59 22.88
C SER A 231 0.21 -7.08 24.32
N GLY A 232 -0.76 -6.19 24.50
CA GLY A 232 -1.34 -5.88 25.81
C GLY A 232 -2.74 -6.49 25.89
N SER A 233 -3.12 -7.07 27.03
CA SER A 233 -4.38 -7.73 27.38
C SER A 233 -4.83 -8.90 26.47
N GLU A 234 -4.94 -10.06 27.06
CA GLU A 234 -5.39 -11.29 26.40
C GLU A 234 -6.90 -11.27 26.14
N LYS A 235 -7.29 -11.57 24.90
CA LYS A 235 -8.68 -11.84 24.51
C LYS A 235 -8.74 -13.14 23.72
N SER A 236 -9.88 -13.80 23.69
CA SER A 236 -10.09 -15.02 22.90
C SER A 236 -11.00 -14.71 21.71
N VAL A 237 -10.57 -15.04 20.49
CA VAL A 237 -11.35 -14.98 19.28
C VAL A 237 -11.26 -16.30 18.55
N GLY A 238 -12.43 -16.89 18.20
CA GLY A 238 -12.47 -18.19 17.55
C GLY A 238 -11.79 -19.33 18.35
N GLY A 239 -11.75 -19.22 19.69
CA GLY A 239 -11.07 -20.19 20.57
C GLY A 239 -9.55 -20.01 20.69
N VAL A 240 -8.97 -18.99 20.07
CA VAL A 240 -7.55 -18.65 20.14
C VAL A 240 -7.35 -17.44 21.05
N LEU A 241 -6.35 -17.49 21.95
CA LEU A 241 -5.96 -16.35 22.79
C LEU A 241 -5.28 -15.29 21.95
N ILE A 242 -5.85 -14.07 21.93
CA ILE A 242 -5.32 -12.91 21.23
C ILE A 242 -5.06 -11.76 22.19
N ASN A 243 -4.15 -10.94 21.84
CA ASN A 243 -3.69 -9.85 22.68
C ASN A 243 -4.03 -8.49 22.04
N GLY A 244 -4.70 -7.62 22.78
CA GLY A 244 -5.25 -6.37 22.27
C GLY A 244 -4.36 -5.16 22.54
N ASN A 245 -3.92 -4.53 21.50
CA ASN A 245 -3.72 -3.08 21.25
C ASN A 245 -2.98 -2.90 19.93
N ASN A 246 -3.71 -2.59 18.83
CA ASN A 246 -3.18 -2.75 17.50
C ASN A 246 -3.28 -1.51 16.64
N PHE A 247 -2.14 -1.22 16.00
CA PHE A 247 -1.98 -0.16 15.04
C PHE A 247 -2.08 -0.74 13.61
N THR A 248 -3.28 -0.85 13.07
CA THR A 248 -3.55 -1.39 11.73
C THR A 248 -4.46 -0.49 10.90
N SER A 249 -4.37 0.84 11.07
CA SER A 249 -5.30 1.79 10.45
C SER A 249 -4.81 2.30 9.09
N TYR A 250 -4.84 1.44 8.08
CA TYR A 250 -4.83 1.84 6.66
C TYR A 250 -6.23 2.27 6.18
N THR A 251 -7.27 1.82 6.88
CA THR A 251 -8.67 2.19 6.75
C THR A 251 -9.21 2.70 8.09
N VAL A 252 -10.39 3.29 8.09
CA VAL A 252 -11.04 3.84 9.29
C VAL A 252 -11.21 2.79 10.38
N ASP A 253 -11.61 1.57 9.99
CA ASP A 253 -11.94 0.47 10.91
C ASP A 253 -10.73 -0.39 11.29
N GLY A 254 -9.58 -0.19 10.63
CA GLY A 254 -8.39 -1.02 10.81
C GLY A 254 -8.55 -2.45 10.25
N PHE A 255 -7.68 -3.37 10.67
CA PHE A 255 -7.74 -4.80 10.38
C PHE A 255 -7.51 -5.55 11.68
N THR A 256 -8.53 -6.22 12.19
CA THR A 256 -8.56 -6.81 13.52
C THR A 256 -8.15 -8.27 13.51
N SER A 257 -8.01 -8.88 14.69
CA SER A 257 -7.75 -10.32 14.79
C SER A 257 -8.95 -11.16 14.29
N GLU A 258 -10.18 -10.64 14.40
CA GLU A 258 -11.36 -11.23 13.78
C GLU A 258 -11.29 -11.20 12.24
N ASP A 259 -10.70 -10.14 11.68
CA ASP A 259 -10.45 -10.05 10.23
C ASP A 259 -9.39 -11.07 9.80
N GLN A 260 -8.37 -11.34 10.64
CA GLN A 260 -7.41 -12.42 10.38
C GLN A 260 -8.08 -13.79 10.32
N VAL A 261 -9.06 -14.04 11.21
CA VAL A 261 -9.85 -15.28 11.18
C VAL A 261 -10.68 -15.38 9.89
N ARG A 262 -11.39 -14.30 9.52
CA ARG A 262 -12.18 -14.28 8.26
C ARG A 262 -11.29 -14.46 7.01
N LEU A 263 -10.09 -13.88 7.03
CA LEU A 263 -9.13 -14.07 5.93
C LEU A 263 -8.65 -15.53 5.85
N ARG A 264 -8.44 -16.20 6.99
CA ARG A 264 -8.14 -17.62 7.02
C ARG A 264 -9.29 -18.44 6.41
N ASP A 265 -10.55 -18.14 6.75
CA ASP A 265 -11.71 -18.85 6.17
C ASP A 265 -11.81 -18.62 4.65
N CYS A 266 -11.42 -17.45 4.18
CA CYS A 266 -11.27 -17.17 2.75
C CYS A 266 -10.18 -18.06 2.11
N CYS A 267 -9.03 -18.20 2.76
CA CYS A 267 -7.96 -19.10 2.31
C CYS A 267 -8.39 -20.57 2.27
N ASP A 268 -9.14 -21.03 3.28
CA ASP A 268 -9.70 -22.39 3.33
C ASP A 268 -10.63 -22.63 2.14
N THR A 269 -11.51 -21.67 1.84
CA THR A 269 -12.43 -21.74 0.70
C THR A 269 -11.67 -21.78 -0.63
N LEU A 270 -10.60 -21.01 -0.80
CA LEU A 270 -9.75 -21.04 -2.00
C LEU A 270 -9.05 -22.40 -2.13
N ASN A 271 -8.54 -22.93 -1.03
CA ASN A 271 -7.91 -24.24 -0.99
C ASN A 271 -8.89 -25.33 -1.47
N ASP A 272 -10.12 -25.34 -0.95
CA ASP A 272 -11.16 -26.30 -1.32
C ASP A 272 -11.56 -26.18 -2.79
N LYS A 273 -11.46 -24.98 -3.37
CA LYS A 273 -11.63 -24.73 -4.80
C LYS A 273 -10.44 -25.16 -5.67
N GLY A 274 -9.30 -25.57 -5.08
CA GLY A 274 -8.09 -25.88 -5.81
C GLY A 274 -7.36 -24.66 -6.37
N VAL A 275 -7.55 -23.49 -5.75
CA VAL A 275 -6.83 -22.25 -6.06
C VAL A 275 -5.58 -22.16 -5.21
N SER A 276 -4.42 -21.92 -5.82
CA SER A 276 -3.17 -21.74 -5.11
C SER A 276 -3.13 -20.35 -4.45
N PHE A 277 -2.67 -20.29 -3.20
CA PHE A 277 -2.46 -18.99 -2.54
C PHE A 277 -1.13 -18.92 -1.79
N ALA A 278 -0.63 -17.69 -1.65
CA ALA A 278 0.41 -17.34 -0.69
C ALA A 278 -0.06 -16.15 0.13
N LEU A 279 0.21 -16.19 1.44
CA LEU A 279 -0.14 -15.13 2.39
C LEU A 279 1.08 -14.75 3.21
N SER A 280 1.43 -13.45 3.23
CA SER A 280 2.45 -12.92 4.11
C SER A 280 1.82 -12.31 5.38
N ASN A 281 2.46 -12.54 6.53
CA ASN A 281 2.03 -11.96 7.80
C ASN A 281 3.20 -11.89 8.80
N SER A 282 2.95 -11.37 9.99
CA SER A 282 3.88 -11.44 11.10
C SER A 282 3.99 -12.88 11.64
N ASN A 283 5.08 -13.15 12.36
CA ASN A 283 5.24 -14.42 13.09
C ASN A 283 4.51 -14.38 14.45
N ALA A 284 3.27 -13.89 14.49
CA ALA A 284 2.46 -13.85 15.71
C ALA A 284 1.87 -15.22 16.06
N PRO A 285 1.66 -15.54 17.36
CA PRO A 285 1.06 -16.81 17.78
C PRO A 285 -0.29 -17.08 17.13
N LEU A 286 -1.15 -16.08 17.00
CA LEU A 286 -2.44 -16.19 16.31
C LEU A 286 -2.27 -16.67 14.87
N ILE A 287 -1.34 -16.09 14.11
CA ILE A 287 -1.10 -16.44 12.71
C ILE A 287 -0.57 -17.88 12.59
N GLN A 288 0.36 -18.27 13.48
CA GLN A 288 0.87 -19.65 13.52
C GLN A 288 -0.25 -20.65 13.79
N GLU A 289 -1.18 -20.35 14.70
CA GLU A 289 -2.32 -21.22 15.01
C GLU A 289 -3.34 -21.27 13.89
N LEU A 290 -3.71 -20.11 13.30
CA LEU A 290 -4.70 -20.04 12.22
C LEU A 290 -4.28 -20.84 10.97
N TYR A 291 -2.98 -20.85 10.66
CA TYR A 291 -2.47 -21.45 9.42
C TYR A 291 -1.64 -22.72 9.66
N LYS A 292 -1.76 -23.36 10.82
CA LYS A 292 -0.98 -24.58 11.20
C LYS A 292 -1.17 -25.77 10.26
N SER A 293 -2.28 -25.82 9.51
CA SER A 293 -2.59 -26.87 8.53
C SER A 293 -1.95 -26.61 7.16
N TYR A 294 -1.34 -25.45 6.95
CA TYR A 294 -0.69 -25.03 5.73
C TYR A 294 0.84 -25.04 5.84
N ASN A 295 1.52 -24.83 4.73
CA ASN A 295 2.98 -24.69 4.72
C ASN A 295 3.35 -23.30 5.25
N VAL A 296 3.88 -23.19 6.47
CA VAL A 296 4.30 -21.93 7.11
C VAL A 296 5.82 -21.82 7.10
N LYS A 297 6.36 -20.92 6.28
CA LYS A 297 7.80 -20.66 6.20
C LYS A 297 8.15 -19.34 6.87
N THR A 298 8.99 -19.37 7.90
CA THR A 298 9.49 -18.16 8.56
C THR A 298 10.65 -17.54 7.77
N LEU A 299 10.58 -16.24 7.53
CA LEU A 299 11.57 -15.45 6.79
C LEU A 299 12.12 -14.34 7.69
N GLU A 300 13.42 -14.17 7.71
CA GLU A 300 14.07 -13.03 8.40
C GLU A 300 14.06 -11.80 7.51
N VAL A 301 13.63 -10.66 8.06
CA VAL A 301 13.49 -9.39 7.34
C VAL A 301 14.20 -8.28 8.09
N ASN A 302 15.02 -7.51 7.40
CA ASN A 302 15.63 -6.31 7.95
C ASN A 302 14.61 -5.16 7.93
N ARG A 303 14.01 -4.84 9.10
CA ARG A 303 13.10 -3.69 9.21
C ARG A 303 13.88 -2.38 9.24
N THR A 304 13.80 -1.60 8.17
CA THR A 304 14.39 -0.24 8.09
C THR A 304 13.57 0.83 8.82
N LEU A 305 12.33 0.54 9.22
CA LEU A 305 11.36 1.50 9.77
C LEU A 305 11.09 1.22 11.25
N ASN A 306 12.09 1.40 12.11
CA ASN A 306 11.85 1.45 13.55
C ASN A 306 12.22 2.84 14.09
N SER A 307 11.30 3.47 14.85
CA SER A 307 11.50 4.80 15.43
C SER A 307 12.58 4.84 16.53
N LYS A 308 12.92 3.67 17.12
CA LYS A 308 13.98 3.52 18.13
C LYS A 308 15.21 2.85 17.50
N GLY A 309 16.34 3.57 17.48
CA GLY A 309 17.59 3.14 16.82
C GLY A 309 18.11 1.76 17.26
N ASP A 310 17.99 1.44 18.54
CA ASP A 310 18.47 0.18 19.12
C ASP A 310 17.66 -1.06 18.66
N LYS A 311 16.38 -0.86 18.28
CA LYS A 311 15.51 -1.94 17.75
C LYS A 311 15.68 -2.19 16.24
N ARG A 312 16.51 -1.41 15.53
CA ARG A 312 16.81 -1.62 14.09
C ARG A 312 17.74 -2.81 13.82
N LYS A 313 18.45 -3.29 14.83
CA LYS A 313 19.45 -4.38 14.69
C LYS A 313 18.86 -5.78 14.81
N ASN A 314 17.62 -5.93 15.28
CA ASN A 314 16.97 -7.23 15.37
C ASN A 314 16.19 -7.51 14.10
N ALA A 315 16.55 -8.57 13.38
CA ALA A 315 15.79 -9.07 12.24
C ALA A 315 14.35 -9.38 12.70
N ALA A 316 13.38 -8.77 12.04
CA ALA A 316 11.99 -9.14 12.26
C ALA A 316 11.71 -10.45 11.53
N LYS A 317 10.87 -11.29 12.13
CA LYS A 317 10.41 -12.53 11.50
C LYS A 317 9.05 -12.28 10.86
N GLU A 318 8.94 -12.58 9.59
CA GLU A 318 7.67 -12.64 8.85
C GLU A 318 7.42 -14.10 8.48
N VAL A 319 6.17 -14.45 8.24
CA VAL A 319 5.81 -15.76 7.73
C VAL A 319 5.25 -15.63 6.31
N LEU A 320 5.55 -16.62 5.49
CA LEU A 320 4.88 -16.87 4.23
C LEU A 320 4.13 -18.20 4.34
N VAL A 321 2.81 -18.12 4.23
CA VAL A 321 1.91 -19.27 4.27
C VAL A 321 1.54 -19.65 2.84
N THR A 322 1.55 -20.93 2.49
CA THR A 322 1.11 -21.44 1.18
C THR A 322 0.33 -22.74 1.33
N ASN A 323 -0.55 -23.02 0.36
CA ASN A 323 -1.31 -24.28 0.30
C ASN A 323 -0.76 -25.28 -0.74
N PHE A 324 0.46 -25.06 -1.20
CA PHE A 324 1.13 -25.91 -2.22
C PHE A 324 2.56 -26.19 -1.81
#